data_bb8034457286ff6a1d9f77c0072db6bb
#
_entry.id   bb8034457286ff6a1d9f77c0072db6bb
#
_cell.length_a   1.000
_cell.length_b   1.000
_cell.length_c   1.000
_cell.angle_alpha   90.00
_cell.angle_beta   90.00
_cell.angle_gamma   90.00
#
_symmetry.space_group_name_H-M   'P 1'
#
loop_
_entity.id
_entity.type
_entity.pdbx_description
1 polymer ?
#
loop_
_entity_poly.entity_id
_entity_poly.type
_entity_poly.pdbx_seq_one_letter_code
_entity_poly.pdbx_strand_id
1 'polypeptide(L)'
;MEVDSMAGEDMVINAQAIAQQVQEDQMDMDTEEDVVRPNFPALSAQQQSGGKNDFRRVRVPAHRYTPLKNDWPNIMKPIVEHLKLQIRMNTKTRCIELKNSPHTTDAGALQKAADFVQAYMMGFEVQDAVALLRLEDLFIDTFEVNDVKMLKGDHLSRAIGRVAGQDGKTKYA
;
A
#
# COMPACT_ATOMS: atom_id res chain seq x y z
N MET A 1 -72.91 35.37 -31.39
CA MET A 1 -72.17 34.84 -30.24
C MET A 1 -70.72 34.68 -30.65
N GLU A 2 -69.98 35.72 -30.29
CA GLU A 2 -68.53 35.82 -30.60
C GLU A 2 -67.77 34.87 -29.68
N VAL A 3 -66.88 34.07 -30.24
CA VAL A 3 -65.92 33.35 -29.48
C VAL A 3 -64.54 34.02 -29.74
N ASP A 4 -64.12 34.64 -28.68
CA ASP A 4 -62.90 35.41 -28.56
C ASP A 4 -61.69 34.51 -28.72
N SER A 5 -60.88 34.82 -29.72
CA SER A 5 -59.60 34.15 -30.02
C SER A 5 -58.55 34.81 -29.19
N MET A 6 -58.13 34.17 -28.11
CA MET A 6 -56.94 34.57 -27.39
C MET A 6 -55.71 34.06 -28.09
N ALA A 7 -55.00 34.98 -28.71
CA ALA A 7 -53.68 34.75 -29.31
C ALA A 7 -52.67 34.39 -28.23
N GLY A 8 -51.97 33.28 -28.46
CA GLY A 8 -50.81 32.90 -27.67
C GLY A 8 -49.67 33.89 -27.91
N GLU A 9 -49.20 34.53 -26.89
CA GLU A 9 -47.98 35.32 -26.92
C GLU A 9 -46.77 34.34 -26.97
N ASP A 10 -46.19 34.30 -28.16
CA ASP A 10 -44.91 33.61 -28.34
C ASP A 10 -43.85 34.28 -27.47
N MET A 11 -43.47 33.63 -26.40
CA MET A 11 -42.38 34.03 -25.52
C MET A 11 -41.06 33.82 -26.28
N VAL A 12 -40.64 34.83 -27.04
CA VAL A 12 -39.34 34.84 -27.75
C VAL A 12 -38.26 34.89 -26.69
N ILE A 13 -37.67 33.74 -26.39
CA ILE A 13 -36.54 33.62 -25.51
C ILE A 13 -35.35 34.35 -26.17
N ASN A 14 -34.98 35.48 -25.61
CA ASN A 14 -33.86 36.26 -26.09
C ASN A 14 -32.51 35.58 -25.75
N ALA A 15 -32.03 34.78 -26.70
CA ALA A 15 -30.79 34.03 -26.57
C ALA A 15 -29.57 34.94 -26.25
N GLN A 16 -29.62 36.21 -26.63
CA GLN A 16 -28.55 37.17 -26.34
C GLN A 16 -28.54 37.61 -24.86
N ALA A 17 -29.70 37.73 -24.24
CA ALA A 17 -29.80 38.07 -22.80
C ALA A 17 -29.30 36.90 -21.94
N ILE A 18 -29.60 35.65 -22.34
CA ILE A 18 -29.10 34.46 -21.65
C ILE A 18 -27.57 34.33 -21.80
N ALA A 19 -27.03 34.62 -22.99
CA ALA A 19 -25.60 34.57 -23.22
C ALA A 19 -24.83 35.62 -22.40
N GLN A 20 -25.41 36.80 -22.17
CA GLN A 20 -24.82 37.81 -21.31
C GLN A 20 -24.87 37.45 -19.83
N GLN A 21 -25.96 36.88 -19.34
CA GLN A 21 -26.04 36.39 -17.97
C GLN A 21 -25.06 35.24 -17.68
N VAL A 22 -24.86 34.33 -18.63
CA VAL A 22 -23.89 33.24 -18.48
C VAL A 22 -22.45 33.75 -18.49
N GLN A 23 -22.16 34.87 -19.16
CA GLN A 23 -20.84 35.49 -19.12
C GLN A 23 -20.59 36.28 -17.81
N GLU A 24 -21.61 36.91 -17.26
CA GLU A 24 -21.52 37.57 -15.96
C GLU A 24 -21.34 36.55 -14.82
N ASP A 25 -22.09 35.46 -14.84
CA ASP A 25 -21.93 34.37 -13.86
C ASP A 25 -20.59 33.63 -13.96
N GLN A 26 -19.95 33.62 -15.14
CA GLN A 26 -18.58 33.07 -15.29
C GLN A 26 -17.48 34.03 -14.81
N MET A 27 -17.70 35.33 -14.85
CA MET A 27 -16.73 36.31 -14.32
C MET A 27 -16.71 36.35 -12.79
N ASP A 28 -17.82 36.02 -12.12
CA ASP A 28 -17.86 35.99 -10.65
C ASP A 28 -17.28 34.68 -10.05
N MET A 29 -17.04 33.66 -10.87
CA MET A 29 -16.39 32.41 -10.42
C MET A 29 -14.84 32.46 -10.40
N ASP A 30 -14.22 33.44 -11.05
CA ASP A 30 -12.77 33.58 -11.10
C ASP A 30 -12.18 34.45 -9.97
N THR A 31 -13.01 34.96 -9.06
CA THR A 31 -12.54 35.45 -7.76
C THR A 31 -12.41 34.27 -6.80
N GLU A 32 -11.56 33.31 -7.10
CA GLU A 32 -10.93 32.53 -6.05
C GLU A 32 -10.21 33.52 -5.14
N GLU A 33 -10.86 33.88 -4.04
CA GLU A 33 -10.15 34.43 -2.89
C GLU A 33 -8.95 33.50 -2.70
N ASP A 34 -7.76 34.07 -2.79
CA ASP A 34 -6.50 33.42 -2.49
C ASP A 34 -6.55 32.96 -1.02
N VAL A 35 -7.31 31.89 -0.78
CA VAL A 35 -7.31 31.19 0.48
C VAL A 35 -5.90 30.66 0.60
N VAL A 36 -5.05 31.44 1.24
CA VAL A 36 -3.67 31.08 1.57
C VAL A 36 -3.76 29.73 2.30
N ARG A 37 -3.68 28.64 1.52
CA ARG A 37 -3.67 27.29 2.09
C ARG A 37 -2.45 27.21 3.00
N PRO A 38 -2.66 26.95 4.30
CA PRO A 38 -1.55 26.89 5.22
C PRO A 38 -0.55 25.83 4.72
N ASN A 39 0.66 26.25 4.41
CA ASN A 39 1.73 25.36 3.98
C ASN A 39 2.25 24.60 5.20
N PHE A 40 1.76 23.38 5.39
CA PHE A 40 2.26 22.50 6.43
C PHE A 40 3.56 21.85 5.94
N PRO A 41 4.69 22.06 6.64
CA PRO A 41 5.91 21.37 6.30
C PRO A 41 5.72 19.85 6.46
N ALA A 42 6.36 19.07 5.58
CA ALA A 42 6.31 17.62 5.65
C ALA A 42 6.86 17.15 7.01
N LEU A 43 6.03 16.48 7.80
CA LEU A 43 6.40 15.91 9.08
C LEU A 43 7.26 14.65 8.86
N SER A 44 8.33 14.48 9.63
CA SER A 44 9.08 13.23 9.66
C SER A 44 8.23 12.10 10.27
N ALA A 45 8.49 10.85 9.88
CA ALA A 45 7.78 9.69 10.43
C ALA A 45 7.83 9.64 11.99
N GLN A 46 8.92 10.14 12.57
CA GLN A 46 9.06 10.25 14.01
C GLN A 46 8.15 11.31 14.64
N GLN A 47 7.90 12.42 13.94
CA GLN A 47 6.95 13.45 14.41
C GLN A 47 5.50 12.99 14.25
N GLN A 48 5.20 12.24 13.18
CA GLN A 48 3.87 11.66 12.97
C GLN A 48 3.51 10.61 14.02
N SER A 49 4.49 9.85 14.52
CA SER A 49 4.31 8.89 15.61
C SER A 49 4.30 9.51 17.01
N GLY A 50 4.24 10.85 17.11
CA GLY A 50 4.25 11.56 18.40
C GLY A 50 5.56 11.42 19.18
N GLY A 51 6.68 11.31 18.48
CA GLY A 51 8.02 11.17 19.08
C GLY A 51 8.30 9.77 19.66
N LYS A 52 7.37 8.83 19.57
CA LYS A 52 7.60 7.45 19.96
C LYS A 52 8.48 6.76 18.93
N ASN A 53 9.49 6.05 19.44
CA ASN A 53 10.29 5.19 18.57
C ASN A 53 9.48 3.95 18.21
N ASP A 54 8.83 4.00 17.05
CA ASP A 54 8.13 2.83 16.55
C ASP A 54 9.13 1.75 16.18
N PHE A 55 8.81 0.55 16.59
CA PHE A 55 9.65 -0.57 16.32
C PHE A 55 8.83 -1.84 16.06
N ARG A 56 9.33 -2.71 15.18
CA ARG A 56 8.72 -3.99 14.85
C ARG A 56 9.71 -5.13 15.09
N ARG A 57 9.17 -6.28 15.49
CA ARG A 57 9.93 -7.52 15.64
C ARG A 57 9.37 -8.59 14.74
N VAL A 58 10.22 -9.18 13.93
CA VAL A 58 9.87 -10.32 13.09
C VAL A 58 10.62 -11.54 13.61
N ARG A 59 9.87 -12.59 13.94
CA ARG A 59 10.45 -13.83 14.45
C ARG A 59 11.11 -14.62 13.33
N VAL A 60 12.30 -15.14 13.58
CA VAL A 60 13.04 -15.96 12.63
C VAL A 60 12.82 -17.44 12.93
N PRO A 61 12.20 -18.21 12.04
CA PRO A 61 12.10 -19.66 12.16
C PRO A 61 13.48 -20.32 12.15
N ALA A 62 13.63 -21.43 12.86
CA ALA A 62 14.94 -22.09 13.00
C ALA A 62 15.54 -22.51 11.67
N HIS A 63 14.72 -22.97 10.72
CA HIS A 63 15.15 -23.43 9.40
C HIS A 63 15.60 -22.27 8.48
N ARG A 64 15.17 -21.02 8.75
CA ARG A 64 15.56 -19.83 7.96
C ARG A 64 16.78 -19.11 8.51
N TYR A 65 17.33 -19.55 9.66
CA TYR A 65 18.43 -18.84 10.29
C TYR A 65 19.74 -18.89 9.47
N THR A 66 20.08 -20.04 8.91
CA THR A 66 21.27 -20.19 8.07
C THR A 66 21.17 -19.42 6.74
N PRO A 67 20.07 -19.55 5.97
CA PRO A 67 19.85 -18.70 4.80
C PRO A 67 19.91 -17.21 5.11
N LEU A 68 19.25 -16.79 6.20
CA LEU A 68 19.24 -15.39 6.64
C LEU A 68 20.67 -14.84 6.87
N LYS A 69 21.54 -15.64 7.47
CA LYS A 69 22.92 -15.22 7.73
C LYS A 69 23.68 -14.98 6.42
N ASN A 70 23.44 -15.82 5.41
CA ASN A 70 24.11 -15.71 4.12
C ASN A 70 23.58 -14.50 3.32
N ASP A 71 22.26 -14.29 3.33
CA ASP A 71 21.58 -13.23 2.57
C ASP A 71 21.45 -11.92 3.36
N TRP A 72 22.00 -11.85 4.58
CA TRP A 72 21.88 -10.68 5.43
C TRP A 72 22.26 -9.35 4.74
N PRO A 73 23.37 -9.27 3.98
CA PRO A 73 23.71 -8.03 3.27
C PRO A 73 22.63 -7.63 2.24
N ASN A 74 22.06 -8.62 1.54
CA ASN A 74 21.04 -8.39 0.51
C ASN A 74 19.71 -7.93 1.10
N ILE A 75 19.37 -8.37 2.32
CA ILE A 75 18.17 -7.96 3.05
C ILE A 75 18.36 -6.59 3.69
N MET A 76 19.52 -6.34 4.27
CA MET A 76 19.80 -5.09 4.97
C MET A 76 19.86 -3.90 4.01
N LYS A 77 20.47 -4.09 2.83
CA LYS A 77 20.73 -3.04 1.85
C LYS A 77 19.45 -2.26 1.44
N PRO A 78 18.38 -2.88 0.94
CA PRO A 78 17.18 -2.15 0.55
C PRO A 78 16.48 -1.46 1.74
N ILE A 79 16.54 -2.02 2.94
CA ILE A 79 15.93 -1.43 4.13
C ILE A 79 16.67 -0.17 4.59
N VAL A 80 18.01 -0.21 4.57
CA VAL A 80 18.83 0.92 5.04
C VAL A 80 18.93 2.01 3.97
N GLU A 81 19.15 1.65 2.71
CA GLU A 81 19.38 2.61 1.62
C GLU A 81 18.07 3.29 1.16
N HIS A 82 17.01 2.51 0.95
CA HIS A 82 15.76 3.04 0.41
C HIS A 82 14.80 3.54 1.49
N LEU A 83 14.55 2.73 2.52
CA LEU A 83 13.59 3.08 3.57
C LEU A 83 14.23 3.87 4.72
N LYS A 84 15.56 3.98 4.76
CA LYS A 84 16.31 4.68 5.80
C LYS A 84 15.94 4.22 7.22
N LEU A 85 15.68 2.92 7.37
CA LEU A 85 15.35 2.29 8.64
C LEU A 85 16.59 1.68 9.28
N GLN A 86 16.53 1.53 10.60
CA GLN A 86 17.52 0.76 11.35
C GLN A 86 17.05 -0.69 11.45
N ILE A 87 17.93 -1.62 11.09
CA ILE A 87 17.68 -3.06 11.20
C ILE A 87 18.80 -3.71 12.03
N ARG A 88 18.41 -4.64 12.89
CA ARG A 88 19.38 -5.50 13.58
C ARG A 88 18.84 -6.90 13.80
N MET A 89 19.74 -7.87 13.82
CA MET A 89 19.44 -9.24 14.22
C MET A 89 19.72 -9.40 15.71
N ASN A 90 18.71 -9.78 16.48
CA ASN A 90 18.86 -10.17 17.87
C ASN A 90 19.00 -11.70 17.96
N THR A 91 20.23 -12.18 18.17
CA THR A 91 20.53 -13.61 18.21
C THR A 91 19.97 -14.30 19.45
N LYS A 92 19.83 -13.58 20.56
CA LYS A 92 19.29 -14.14 21.82
C LYS A 92 17.81 -14.48 21.71
N THR A 93 17.03 -13.55 21.15
CA THR A 93 15.57 -13.72 20.95
C THR A 93 15.21 -14.34 19.61
N ARG A 94 16.18 -14.51 18.72
CA ARG A 94 16.01 -14.98 17.33
C ARG A 94 14.96 -14.16 16.57
N CYS A 95 15.05 -12.85 16.70
CA CYS A 95 14.16 -11.90 16.04
C CYS A 95 14.96 -10.86 15.26
N ILE A 96 14.43 -10.43 14.13
CA ILE A 96 14.88 -9.23 13.46
C ILE A 96 14.12 -8.06 14.05
N GLU A 97 14.83 -7.02 14.44
CA GLU A 97 14.30 -5.81 15.01
C GLU A 97 14.47 -4.68 13.99
N LEU A 98 13.37 -4.02 13.69
CA LEU A 98 13.27 -2.87 12.80
C LEU A 98 12.87 -1.65 13.62
N LYS A 99 13.50 -0.52 13.39
CA LYS A 99 13.24 0.73 14.10
C LYS A 99 13.28 1.90 13.15
N ASN A 100 12.43 2.89 13.37
CA ASN A 100 12.48 4.16 12.66
C ASN A 100 13.78 4.91 12.94
N SER A 101 14.33 5.52 11.91
CA SER A 101 15.46 6.44 12.00
C SER A 101 14.94 7.89 11.94
N PRO A 102 15.71 8.88 12.44
CA PRO A 102 15.38 10.29 12.24
C PRO A 102 15.28 10.69 10.76
N HIS A 103 15.91 9.93 9.89
CA HIS A 103 15.92 10.15 8.44
C HIS A 103 14.78 9.46 7.68
N THR A 104 13.93 8.70 8.37
CA THR A 104 12.78 8.03 7.77
C THR A 104 11.70 9.07 7.47
N THR A 105 11.33 9.20 6.20
CA THR A 105 10.31 10.15 5.74
C THR A 105 8.91 9.55 5.68
N ASP A 106 8.83 8.27 5.35
CA ASP A 106 7.57 7.55 5.15
C ASP A 106 7.12 6.88 6.47
N ALA A 107 5.90 7.20 6.90
CA ALA A 107 5.29 6.58 8.10
C ALA A 107 5.02 5.07 7.90
N GLY A 108 4.73 4.66 6.64
CA GLY A 108 4.48 3.27 6.27
C GLY A 108 5.75 2.41 6.11
N ALA A 109 6.93 3.04 6.04
CA ALA A 109 8.19 2.34 5.77
C ALA A 109 8.47 1.18 6.74
N LEU A 110 8.13 1.34 8.01
CA LEU A 110 8.35 0.32 9.02
C LEU A 110 7.49 -0.93 8.78
N GLN A 111 6.24 -0.76 8.35
CA GLN A 111 5.36 -1.87 8.01
C GLN A 111 5.81 -2.56 6.72
N LYS A 112 6.11 -1.80 5.67
CA LYS A 112 6.67 -2.34 4.40
C LYS A 112 7.92 -3.19 4.65
N ALA A 113 8.83 -2.70 5.50
CA ALA A 113 10.04 -3.45 5.87
C ALA A 113 9.72 -4.72 6.68
N ALA A 114 8.73 -4.67 7.56
CA ALA A 114 8.30 -5.85 8.32
C ALA A 114 7.71 -6.92 7.39
N ASP A 115 6.88 -6.54 6.44
CA ASP A 115 6.25 -7.43 5.46
C ASP A 115 7.31 -8.03 4.51
N PHE A 116 8.27 -7.24 4.07
CA PHE A 116 9.43 -7.73 3.29
C PHE A 116 10.22 -8.81 4.04
N VAL A 117 10.58 -8.54 5.29
CA VAL A 117 11.31 -9.51 6.12
C VAL A 117 10.47 -10.75 6.38
N GLN A 118 9.16 -10.58 6.61
CA GLN A 118 8.23 -11.68 6.82
C GLN A 118 8.10 -12.56 5.57
N ALA A 119 8.02 -11.97 4.37
CA ALA A 119 8.03 -12.70 3.11
C ALA A 119 9.27 -13.60 2.99
N TYR A 120 10.45 -13.04 3.26
CA TYR A 120 11.68 -13.81 3.26
C TYR A 120 11.64 -14.97 4.28
N MET A 121 11.06 -14.77 5.47
CA MET A 121 10.90 -15.84 6.47
C MET A 121 9.95 -16.94 6.01
N MET A 122 8.96 -16.64 5.20
CA MET A 122 8.03 -17.60 4.59
C MET A 122 8.68 -18.43 3.48
N GLY A 123 9.78 -17.96 2.89
CA GLY A 123 10.52 -18.71 1.89
C GLY A 123 10.65 -18.02 0.53
N PHE A 124 10.16 -16.80 0.39
CA PHE A 124 10.39 -16.01 -0.83
C PHE A 124 11.87 -15.70 -0.99
N GLU A 125 12.31 -15.53 -2.22
CA GLU A 125 13.64 -15.02 -2.52
C GLU A 125 13.71 -13.53 -2.25
N VAL A 126 14.93 -13.01 -2.00
CA VAL A 126 15.12 -11.58 -1.71
C VAL A 126 14.66 -10.71 -2.88
N GLN A 127 14.88 -11.17 -4.12
CA GLN A 127 14.51 -10.43 -5.33
C GLN A 127 12.99 -10.26 -5.45
N ASP A 128 12.23 -11.30 -5.16
CA ASP A 128 10.77 -11.29 -5.19
C ASP A 128 10.21 -10.46 -4.04
N ALA A 129 10.76 -10.66 -2.84
CA ALA A 129 10.33 -9.93 -1.66
C ALA A 129 10.55 -8.41 -1.78
N VAL A 130 11.58 -7.94 -2.53
CA VAL A 130 11.81 -6.51 -2.79
C VAL A 130 10.64 -5.85 -3.51
N ALA A 131 9.83 -6.61 -4.26
CA ALA A 131 8.61 -6.07 -4.87
C ALA A 131 7.66 -5.44 -3.84
N LEU A 132 7.57 -6.01 -2.62
CA LEU A 132 6.78 -5.46 -1.50
C LEU A 132 7.24 -4.08 -1.03
N LEU A 133 8.50 -3.72 -1.28
CA LEU A 133 9.03 -2.40 -0.94
C LEU A 133 8.71 -1.35 -2.00
N ARG A 134 8.51 -1.79 -3.25
CA ARG A 134 8.31 -0.92 -4.41
C ARG A 134 6.84 -0.68 -4.71
N LEU A 135 6.01 -1.70 -4.53
CA LEU A 135 4.58 -1.69 -4.86
C LEU A 135 3.79 -1.49 -3.58
N GLU A 136 2.82 -0.58 -3.60
CA GLU A 136 1.97 -0.28 -2.45
C GLU A 136 0.77 -1.22 -2.36
N ASP A 137 0.33 -1.74 -3.51
CA ASP A 137 -0.85 -2.60 -3.62
C ASP A 137 -0.53 -4.10 -3.51
N LEU A 138 0.71 -4.45 -3.13
CA LEU A 138 1.13 -5.83 -3.00
C LEU A 138 1.05 -6.31 -1.56
N PHE A 139 0.27 -7.37 -1.34
CA PHE A 139 0.06 -7.97 -0.03
C PHE A 139 0.44 -9.45 -0.05
N ILE A 140 0.80 -9.97 1.14
CA ILE A 140 1.03 -11.40 1.35
C ILE A 140 -0.18 -11.96 2.04
N ASP A 141 -0.83 -12.92 1.41
CA ASP A 141 -1.89 -13.71 2.02
C ASP A 141 -1.40 -15.14 2.29
N THR A 142 -1.82 -15.70 3.42
CA THR A 142 -1.39 -17.03 3.86
C THR A 142 -2.63 -17.81 4.28
N PHE A 143 -2.86 -18.94 3.64
CA PHE A 143 -3.95 -19.84 3.97
C PHE A 143 -3.47 -21.29 4.06
N GLU A 144 -4.13 -22.07 4.86
CA GLU A 144 -3.93 -23.51 4.92
C GLU A 144 -4.95 -24.25 4.04
N VAL A 145 -4.55 -25.40 3.49
CA VAL A 145 -5.48 -26.23 2.68
C VAL A 145 -6.70 -26.63 3.49
N ASN A 146 -6.54 -26.80 4.79
CA ASN A 146 -7.63 -27.16 5.71
C ASN A 146 -8.63 -26.02 5.92
N ASP A 147 -8.26 -24.76 5.70
CA ASP A 147 -9.16 -23.62 5.81
C ASP A 147 -10.20 -23.64 4.70
N VAL A 148 -9.80 -24.11 3.51
CA VAL A 148 -10.69 -24.22 2.35
C VAL A 148 -11.57 -25.49 2.45
N LYS A 149 -10.97 -26.61 2.79
CA LYS A 149 -11.66 -27.89 2.97
C LYS A 149 -10.88 -28.78 3.90
N MET A 150 -11.57 -29.35 4.89
CA MET A 150 -10.97 -30.27 5.82
C MET A 150 -10.62 -31.61 5.11
N LEU A 151 -9.36 -31.76 4.74
CA LEU A 151 -8.80 -32.92 4.08
C LEU A 151 -7.84 -33.65 5.02
N LYS A 152 -7.80 -34.98 4.95
CA LYS A 152 -6.92 -35.84 5.77
C LYS A 152 -6.19 -36.87 4.92
N GLY A 153 -5.00 -37.28 5.38
CA GLY A 153 -4.22 -38.35 4.77
C GLY A 153 -3.88 -38.09 3.30
N ASP A 154 -4.10 -39.09 2.45
CA ASP A 154 -3.77 -39.06 1.03
C ASP A 154 -4.49 -37.94 0.24
N HIS A 155 -5.69 -37.57 0.69
CA HIS A 155 -6.43 -36.49 0.04
C HIS A 155 -5.73 -35.12 0.22
N LEU A 156 -5.20 -34.89 1.42
CA LEU A 156 -4.42 -33.69 1.72
C LEU A 156 -3.12 -33.67 0.91
N SER A 157 -2.40 -34.79 0.89
CA SER A 157 -1.15 -34.91 0.11
C SER A 157 -1.37 -34.64 -1.39
N ARG A 158 -2.45 -35.20 -1.95
CA ARG A 158 -2.83 -34.95 -3.36
C ARG A 158 -3.23 -33.50 -3.63
N ALA A 159 -3.93 -32.88 -2.69
CA ALA A 159 -4.30 -31.46 -2.82
C ALA A 159 -3.04 -30.56 -2.83
N ILE A 160 -2.12 -30.78 -1.90
CA ILE A 160 -0.83 -30.06 -1.84
C ILE A 160 -0.04 -30.27 -3.13
N GLY A 161 0.05 -31.51 -3.61
CA GLY A 161 0.74 -31.83 -4.87
C GLY A 161 0.12 -31.15 -6.08
N ARG A 162 -1.21 -30.98 -6.12
CA ARG A 162 -1.89 -30.24 -7.21
C ARG A 162 -1.61 -28.72 -7.14
N VAL A 163 -1.59 -28.16 -5.95
CA VAL A 163 -1.27 -26.72 -5.76
C VAL A 163 0.19 -26.44 -6.12
N ALA A 164 1.12 -27.29 -5.70
CA ALA A 164 2.53 -27.14 -6.02
C ALA A 164 2.83 -27.36 -7.51
N GLY A 165 2.05 -28.23 -8.17
CA GLY A 165 2.29 -28.69 -9.53
C GLY A 165 3.42 -29.70 -9.65
N GLN A 166 3.56 -30.30 -10.85
CA GLN A 166 4.65 -31.22 -11.13
C GLN A 166 5.98 -30.48 -11.07
N ASP A 167 6.92 -30.97 -10.28
CA ASP A 167 8.23 -30.36 -10.04
C ASP A 167 8.19 -28.91 -9.55
N GLY A 168 7.09 -28.53 -8.93
CA GLY A 168 6.91 -27.17 -8.41
C GLY A 168 6.59 -26.10 -9.47
N LYS A 169 6.18 -26.48 -10.68
CA LYS A 169 5.90 -25.54 -11.78
C LYS A 169 4.93 -24.42 -11.39
N THR A 170 3.87 -24.75 -10.67
CA THR A 170 2.89 -23.74 -10.25
C THR A 170 3.46 -22.74 -9.24
N LYS A 171 4.49 -23.14 -8.49
CA LYS A 171 5.16 -22.27 -7.52
C LYS A 171 6.07 -21.24 -8.22
N TYR A 172 6.61 -21.59 -9.38
CA TYR A 172 7.59 -20.74 -10.11
C TYR A 172 7.00 -20.11 -11.39
N ALA A 173 5.71 -20.26 -11.63
CA ALA A 173 5.00 -19.59 -12.72
C ALA A 173 4.59 -18.18 -12.33
#